data_ce50503d2733a159b13cccc672af9082
#
_entry.id   ce50503d2733a159b13cccc672af9082
#
_cell.length_a   1.000
_cell.length_b   1.000
_cell.length_c   1.000
_cell.angle_alpha   90.00
_cell.angle_beta   90.00
_cell.angle_gamma   90.00
#
_symmetry.space_group_name_H-M   'P 1'
#
loop_
_entity.id
_entity.type
_entity.pdbx_description
1 polymer ?
#
loop_
_entity_poly.entity_id
_entity_poly.type
_entity_poly.pdbx_seq_one_letter_code
_entity_poly.pdbx_strand_id
1 'polypeptide(L)'
;VVIATVNLAIGFSDGLFSNYFKDVYNTDGFQRGLIEFPRELPGVIVFFLISAIAFLGDITIAMIAQAAAAFGLIVLGLVTPSFGVMLFFLFIYSLGMHLYMPLNDSIAMSLSEPDQLGKRMGQIAGIRFAILMVSGLAVFFLFRFGVFSFQSKTKWTFVVSAVFYIVAMFLLIKLKRDIGQIRTKREKPKFIFRKEYTYYYLLAVVFGVQKQVMLVFGPWVLIETLGQGVDTIVL
;
A
#
# COMPACT_ATOMS: atom_id res chain seq x y z
N VAL A 1 9.38 -13.86 5.33
CA VAL A 1 10.09 -13.22 4.22
C VAL A 1 9.12 -12.39 3.36
N VAL A 2 8.03 -12.95 2.82
CA VAL A 2 7.05 -12.21 1.97
C VAL A 2 6.63 -10.89 2.60
N ILE A 3 6.18 -10.90 3.86
CA ILE A 3 5.74 -9.70 4.59
C ILE A 3 6.85 -8.64 4.65
N ALA A 4 8.07 -9.05 4.95
CA ALA A 4 9.21 -8.13 5.01
C ALA A 4 9.46 -7.48 3.63
N THR A 5 9.44 -8.27 2.56
CA THR A 5 9.67 -7.78 1.20
C THR A 5 8.58 -6.81 0.75
N VAL A 6 7.30 -7.09 1.05
CA VAL A 6 6.21 -6.17 0.74
C VAL A 6 6.33 -4.86 1.53
N ASN A 7 6.71 -4.93 2.81
CA ASN A 7 6.88 -3.71 3.59
C ASN A 7 8.11 -2.88 3.18
N LEU A 8 9.17 -3.51 2.64
CA LEU A 8 10.23 -2.78 1.94
C LEU A 8 9.66 -2.03 0.73
N ALA A 9 8.86 -2.70 -0.11
CA ALA A 9 8.23 -2.05 -1.25
C ALA A 9 7.38 -0.85 -0.82
N ILE A 10 6.54 -1.00 0.20
CA ILE A 10 5.71 0.09 0.75
C ILE A 10 6.58 1.26 1.23
N GLY A 11 7.65 0.98 1.97
CA GLY A 11 8.53 2.02 2.48
C GLY A 11 9.28 2.81 1.41
N PHE A 12 9.52 2.21 0.23
CA PHE A 12 10.09 2.89 -0.94
C PHE A 12 9.04 3.58 -1.83
N SER A 13 7.77 3.57 -1.51
CA SER A 13 6.72 4.16 -2.36
C SER A 13 5.69 4.98 -1.61
N ASP A 14 5.00 4.44 -0.62
CA ASP A 14 3.74 4.99 -0.11
C ASP A 14 3.88 6.37 0.52
N GLY A 15 4.86 6.56 1.40
CA GLY A 15 5.14 7.85 2.05
C GLY A 15 5.64 8.95 1.10
N LEU A 16 6.00 8.61 -0.14
CA LEU A 16 6.66 9.52 -1.07
C LEU A 16 5.72 10.19 -2.07
N PHE A 17 4.48 9.72 -2.17
CA PHE A 17 3.54 10.21 -3.17
C PHE A 17 3.24 11.70 -3.03
N SER A 18 3.19 12.24 -1.82
CA SER A 18 2.94 13.68 -1.63
C SER A 18 4.03 14.53 -2.28
N ASN A 19 5.31 14.20 -2.06
CA ASN A 19 6.41 14.90 -2.73
C ASN A 19 6.40 14.63 -4.25
N TYR A 20 6.13 13.40 -4.69
CA TYR A 20 6.03 13.08 -6.12
C TYR A 20 4.97 13.93 -6.81
N PHE A 21 3.78 14.09 -6.24
CA PHE A 21 2.73 14.92 -6.80
C PHE A 21 3.14 16.40 -6.86
N LYS A 22 3.80 16.90 -5.80
CA LYS A 22 4.28 18.29 -5.76
C LYS A 22 5.41 18.51 -6.75
N ASP A 23 6.44 17.69 -6.71
CA ASP A 23 7.69 17.92 -7.44
C ASP A 23 7.54 17.67 -8.97
N VAL A 24 6.65 16.74 -9.35
CA VAL A 24 6.50 16.33 -10.76
C VAL A 24 5.33 17.04 -11.46
N TYR A 25 4.21 17.25 -10.72
CA TYR A 25 2.98 17.80 -11.28
C TYR A 25 2.63 19.18 -10.75
N ASN A 26 3.41 19.70 -9.79
CA ASN A 26 3.15 20.98 -9.12
C ASN A 26 1.71 21.12 -8.62
N THR A 27 1.18 20.03 -8.05
CA THR A 27 -0.19 19.99 -7.53
C THR A 27 -0.39 21.01 -6.42
N ASP A 28 -1.59 21.54 -6.33
CA ASP A 28 -2.07 22.34 -5.18
C ASP A 28 -2.80 21.47 -4.15
N GLY A 29 -3.20 22.08 -3.03
CA GLY A 29 -3.90 21.37 -1.94
C GLY A 29 -5.25 20.78 -2.37
N PHE A 30 -5.96 21.42 -3.29
CA PHE A 30 -7.23 20.92 -3.82
C PHE A 30 -7.01 19.68 -4.69
N GLN A 31 -6.06 19.75 -5.62
CA GLN A 31 -5.68 18.61 -6.47
C GLN A 31 -5.14 17.46 -5.60
N ARG A 32 -4.38 17.76 -4.55
CA ARG A 32 -3.90 16.75 -3.61
C ARG A 32 -5.06 15.99 -2.94
N GLY A 33 -6.11 16.71 -2.55
CA GLY A 33 -7.33 16.09 -2.03
C GLY A 33 -8.05 15.24 -3.06
N LEU A 34 -8.16 15.71 -4.32
CA LEU A 34 -8.81 14.97 -5.40
C LEU A 34 -8.07 13.67 -5.77
N ILE A 35 -6.75 13.64 -5.67
CA ILE A 35 -5.93 12.45 -5.93
C ILE A 35 -6.29 11.30 -4.95
N GLU A 36 -6.72 11.62 -3.74
CA GLU A 36 -7.12 10.59 -2.77
C GLU A 36 -8.34 9.77 -3.22
N PHE A 37 -9.22 10.34 -4.05
CA PHE A 37 -10.37 9.58 -4.56
C PHE A 37 -9.94 8.33 -5.37
N PRO A 38 -9.16 8.43 -6.46
CA PRO A 38 -8.69 7.24 -7.19
C PRO A 38 -7.72 6.38 -6.34
N ARG A 39 -7.03 6.96 -5.36
CA ARG A 39 -6.12 6.23 -4.49
C ARG A 39 -6.86 5.37 -3.45
N GLU A 40 -7.94 5.85 -2.87
CA GLU A 40 -8.68 5.16 -1.80
C GLU A 40 -9.91 4.37 -2.32
N LEU A 41 -10.39 4.67 -3.54
CA LEU A 41 -11.50 3.96 -4.17
C LEU A 41 -11.30 2.42 -4.20
N PRO A 42 -10.08 1.89 -4.46
CA PRO A 42 -9.83 0.46 -4.36
C PRO A 42 -10.19 -0.15 -3.01
N GLY A 43 -10.01 0.58 -1.91
CA GLY A 43 -10.38 0.11 -0.57
C GLY A 43 -11.86 -0.24 -0.43
N VAL A 44 -12.73 0.48 -1.13
CA VAL A 44 -14.18 0.19 -1.19
C VAL A 44 -14.48 -0.98 -2.11
N ILE A 45 -13.83 -1.01 -3.28
CA ILE A 45 -14.08 -2.01 -4.33
C ILE A 45 -13.53 -3.38 -3.92
N VAL A 46 -12.44 -3.43 -3.18
CA VAL A 46 -11.70 -4.67 -2.88
C VAL A 46 -12.55 -5.71 -2.15
N PHE A 47 -13.50 -5.30 -1.34
CA PHE A 47 -14.43 -6.19 -0.65
C PHE A 47 -15.26 -7.03 -1.64
N PHE A 48 -15.81 -6.38 -2.66
CA PHE A 48 -16.57 -7.06 -3.71
C PHE A 48 -15.65 -7.86 -4.63
N LEU A 49 -14.51 -7.29 -5.00
CA LEU A 49 -13.55 -7.92 -5.90
C LEU A 49 -12.99 -9.22 -5.31
N ILE A 50 -12.53 -9.21 -4.05
CA ILE A 50 -12.04 -10.42 -3.38
C ILE A 50 -13.12 -11.50 -3.33
N SER A 51 -14.37 -11.12 -3.07
CA SER A 51 -15.49 -12.07 -3.04
C SER A 51 -15.75 -12.68 -4.42
N ALA A 52 -15.67 -11.87 -5.48
CA ALA A 52 -15.88 -12.32 -6.86
C ALA A 52 -14.78 -13.29 -7.34
N ILE A 53 -13.52 -13.06 -6.96
CA ILE A 53 -12.38 -13.86 -7.40
C ILE A 53 -11.88 -14.87 -6.35
N ALA A 54 -12.63 -15.09 -5.26
CA ALA A 54 -12.27 -15.99 -4.15
C ALA A 54 -11.98 -17.42 -4.59
N PHE A 55 -12.55 -17.85 -5.73
CA PHE A 55 -12.31 -19.18 -6.32
C PHE A 55 -10.85 -19.41 -6.72
N LEU A 56 -10.07 -18.35 -6.97
CA LEU A 56 -8.65 -18.44 -7.29
C LEU A 56 -7.79 -18.83 -6.08
N GLY A 57 -8.31 -18.60 -4.85
CA GLY A 57 -7.62 -18.83 -3.59
C GLY A 57 -6.66 -17.69 -3.20
N ASP A 58 -6.42 -17.58 -1.90
CA ASP A 58 -5.81 -16.40 -1.27
C ASP A 58 -4.40 -16.11 -1.78
N ILE A 59 -3.55 -17.13 -1.95
CA ILE A 59 -2.17 -16.92 -2.42
C ILE A 59 -2.15 -16.44 -3.88
N THR A 60 -3.03 -16.98 -4.75
CA THR A 60 -3.09 -16.51 -6.15
C THR A 60 -3.58 -15.08 -6.23
N ILE A 61 -4.58 -14.70 -5.44
CA ILE A 61 -5.06 -13.32 -5.40
C ILE A 61 -3.95 -12.39 -4.87
N ALA A 62 -3.20 -12.82 -3.84
CA ALA A 62 -2.04 -12.08 -3.35
C ALA A 62 -0.96 -11.89 -4.42
N MET A 63 -0.70 -12.89 -5.26
CA MET A 63 0.25 -12.77 -6.40
C MET A 63 -0.24 -11.73 -7.42
N ILE A 64 -1.53 -11.76 -7.79
CA ILE A 64 -2.15 -10.77 -8.68
C ILE A 64 -2.03 -9.36 -8.07
N ALA A 65 -2.25 -9.25 -6.78
CA ALA A 65 -2.11 -7.99 -6.04
C ALA A 65 -0.69 -7.41 -6.14
N GLN A 66 0.34 -8.26 -5.94
CA GLN A 66 1.75 -7.82 -6.08
C GLN A 66 2.07 -7.42 -7.53
N ALA A 67 1.58 -8.18 -8.51
CA ALA A 67 1.77 -7.86 -9.93
C ALA A 67 1.13 -6.51 -10.30
N ALA A 68 -0.09 -6.24 -9.83
CA ALA A 68 -0.77 -4.97 -10.05
C ALA A 68 -0.01 -3.79 -9.41
N ALA A 69 0.44 -3.95 -8.15
CA ALA A 69 1.22 -2.92 -7.47
C ALA A 69 2.55 -2.64 -8.19
N ALA A 70 3.27 -3.69 -8.58
CA ALA A 70 4.51 -3.56 -9.35
C ALA A 70 4.29 -2.86 -10.68
N PHE A 71 3.26 -3.24 -11.43
CA PHE A 71 2.95 -2.66 -12.74
C PHE A 71 2.64 -1.16 -12.64
N GLY A 72 1.80 -0.76 -11.69
CA GLY A 72 1.51 0.65 -11.44
C GLY A 72 2.78 1.46 -11.18
N LEU A 73 3.65 0.97 -10.28
CA LEU A 73 4.90 1.64 -9.92
C LEU A 73 5.96 1.63 -11.02
N ILE A 74 6.04 0.58 -11.85
CA ILE A 74 6.95 0.56 -13.01
C ILE A 74 6.62 1.70 -13.95
N VAL A 75 5.34 1.91 -14.26
CA VAL A 75 4.94 2.99 -15.15
C VAL A 75 5.21 4.36 -14.52
N LEU A 76 4.83 4.56 -13.25
CA LEU A 76 5.11 5.81 -12.54
C LEU A 76 6.60 6.08 -12.34
N GLY A 77 7.42 5.03 -12.24
CA GLY A 77 8.87 5.13 -12.06
C GLY A 77 9.64 5.38 -13.33
N LEU A 78 9.31 4.71 -14.43
CA LEU A 78 10.04 4.77 -15.68
C LEU A 78 9.55 5.87 -16.63
N VAL A 79 8.27 6.19 -16.54
CA VAL A 79 7.61 7.18 -17.40
C VAL A 79 7.08 8.30 -16.51
N THR A 80 7.10 9.53 -17.00
CA THR A 80 6.35 10.64 -16.38
C THR A 80 5.09 10.86 -17.21
N PRO A 81 3.99 10.15 -16.90
CA PRO A 81 2.77 10.23 -17.70
C PRO A 81 2.04 11.55 -17.47
N SER A 82 1.08 11.87 -18.34
CA SER A 82 0.17 12.98 -18.07
C SER A 82 -0.60 12.77 -16.76
N PHE A 83 -1.08 13.84 -16.13
CA PHE A 83 -1.73 13.79 -14.84
C PHE A 83 -2.88 12.75 -14.77
N GLY A 84 -3.75 12.71 -15.79
CA GLY A 84 -4.85 11.72 -15.81
C GLY A 84 -4.37 10.27 -15.94
N VAL A 85 -3.32 10.05 -16.73
CA VAL A 85 -2.71 8.71 -16.87
C VAL A 85 -1.98 8.31 -15.57
N MET A 86 -1.35 9.27 -14.90
CA MET A 86 -0.77 9.06 -13.57
C MET A 86 -1.82 8.57 -12.56
N LEU A 87 -3.00 9.21 -12.53
CA LEU A 87 -4.10 8.80 -11.65
C LEU A 87 -4.55 7.36 -11.92
N PHE A 88 -4.59 6.95 -13.19
CA PHE A 88 -4.93 5.58 -13.56
C PHE A 88 -3.90 4.56 -13.03
N PHE A 89 -2.60 4.81 -13.21
CA PHE A 89 -1.57 3.90 -12.70
C PHE A 89 -1.44 3.95 -11.18
N LEU A 90 -1.71 5.09 -10.56
CA LEU A 90 -1.85 5.21 -9.11
C LEU A 90 -3.02 4.35 -8.59
N PHE A 91 -4.16 4.36 -9.28
CA PHE A 91 -5.30 3.47 -8.97
C PHE A 91 -4.90 1.99 -9.07
N ILE A 92 -4.18 1.58 -10.13
CA ILE A 92 -3.71 0.19 -10.30
C ILE A 92 -2.76 -0.22 -9.16
N TYR A 93 -1.81 0.64 -8.79
CA TYR A 93 -0.93 0.44 -7.65
C TYR A 93 -1.73 0.26 -6.36
N SER A 94 -2.62 1.19 -6.08
CA SER A 94 -3.47 1.18 -4.89
C SER A 94 -4.38 -0.04 -4.84
N LEU A 95 -4.94 -0.46 -5.97
CA LEU A 95 -5.74 -1.69 -6.06
C LEU A 95 -4.94 -2.92 -5.63
N GLY A 96 -3.68 -3.03 -6.07
CA GLY A 96 -2.78 -4.08 -5.62
C GLY A 96 -2.55 -4.05 -4.11
N MET A 97 -2.28 -2.87 -3.57
CA MET A 97 -2.09 -2.67 -2.13
C MET A 97 -3.32 -3.09 -1.31
N HIS A 98 -4.50 -2.57 -1.66
CA HIS A 98 -5.75 -2.86 -0.95
C HIS A 98 -6.20 -4.32 -1.09
N LEU A 99 -5.92 -4.96 -2.23
CA LEU A 99 -6.15 -6.38 -2.42
C LEU A 99 -5.28 -7.23 -1.48
N TYR A 100 -4.01 -6.86 -1.32
CA TYR A 100 -3.06 -7.63 -0.50
C TYR A 100 -3.32 -7.51 1.00
N MET A 101 -3.77 -6.36 1.49
CA MET A 101 -3.95 -6.11 2.93
C MET A 101 -4.73 -7.21 3.67
N PRO A 102 -5.99 -7.53 3.31
CA PRO A 102 -6.76 -8.57 4.00
C PRO A 102 -6.22 -9.98 3.73
N LEU A 103 -5.57 -10.19 2.58
CA LEU A 103 -4.98 -11.49 2.24
C LEU A 103 -3.73 -11.79 3.05
N ASN A 104 -2.91 -10.77 3.33
CA ASN A 104 -1.74 -10.92 4.17
C ASN A 104 -2.10 -11.49 5.54
N ASP A 105 -3.11 -10.92 6.18
CA ASP A 105 -3.55 -11.35 7.50
C ASP A 105 -4.23 -12.72 7.45
N SER A 106 -5.06 -12.96 6.41
CA SER A 106 -5.71 -14.27 6.18
C SER A 106 -4.68 -15.40 6.00
N ILE A 107 -3.67 -15.19 5.15
CA ILE A 107 -2.59 -16.16 4.91
C ILE A 107 -1.77 -16.39 6.20
N ALA A 108 -1.43 -15.29 6.89
CA ALA A 108 -0.67 -15.38 8.14
C ALA A 108 -1.41 -16.15 9.23
N MET A 109 -2.71 -15.90 9.39
CA MET A 109 -3.54 -16.63 10.35
C MET A 109 -3.68 -18.11 10.00
N SER A 110 -3.88 -18.44 8.72
CA SER A 110 -4.04 -19.83 8.28
C SER A 110 -2.76 -20.67 8.40
N LEU A 111 -1.60 -20.03 8.52
CA LEU A 111 -0.30 -20.67 8.75
C LEU A 111 0.12 -20.67 10.23
N SER A 112 -0.73 -20.15 11.11
CA SER A 112 -0.45 -20.08 12.54
C SER A 112 -1.21 -21.17 13.30
N GLU A 113 -0.59 -21.68 14.36
CA GLU A 113 -1.27 -22.56 15.29
C GLU A 113 -2.33 -21.78 16.08
N PRO A 114 -3.52 -22.35 16.34
CA PRO A 114 -4.64 -21.64 16.96
C PRO A 114 -4.31 -20.98 18.31
N ASP A 115 -3.49 -21.64 19.12
CA ASP A 115 -3.06 -21.18 20.46
C ASP A 115 -1.97 -20.09 20.40
N GLN A 116 -1.28 -19.92 19.25
CA GLN A 116 -0.21 -18.95 19.06
C GLN A 116 -0.59 -17.77 18.17
N LEU A 117 -1.85 -17.65 17.77
CA LEU A 117 -2.30 -16.66 16.81
C LEU A 117 -1.93 -15.22 17.20
N GLY A 118 -2.22 -14.83 18.44
CA GLY A 118 -1.89 -13.49 18.94
C GLY A 118 -0.39 -13.21 18.93
N LYS A 119 0.43 -14.17 19.36
CA LYS A 119 1.90 -14.04 19.31
C LYS A 119 2.42 -13.86 17.89
N ARG A 120 1.90 -14.64 16.93
CA ARG A 120 2.28 -14.56 15.50
C ARG A 120 1.90 -13.23 14.89
N MET A 121 0.68 -12.76 15.14
CA MET A 121 0.24 -11.46 14.63
C MET A 121 1.06 -10.31 15.22
N GLY A 122 1.42 -10.39 16.52
CA GLY A 122 2.34 -9.44 17.15
C GLY A 122 3.74 -9.45 16.52
N GLN A 123 4.32 -10.62 16.23
CA GLN A 123 5.60 -10.75 15.54
C GLN A 123 5.55 -10.14 14.13
N ILE A 124 4.48 -10.40 13.38
CA ILE A 124 4.26 -9.84 12.05
C ILE A 124 4.17 -8.31 12.09
N ALA A 125 3.43 -7.78 13.05
CA ALA A 125 3.33 -6.32 13.25
C ALA A 125 4.71 -5.72 13.60
N GLY A 126 5.47 -6.35 14.49
CA GLY A 126 6.83 -5.92 14.83
C GLY A 126 7.76 -5.91 13.62
N ILE A 127 7.75 -6.96 12.80
CA ILE A 127 8.54 -7.02 11.56
C ILE A 127 8.11 -5.92 10.59
N ARG A 128 6.80 -5.69 10.43
CA ARG A 128 6.26 -4.63 9.56
C ARG A 128 6.82 -3.27 9.95
N PHE A 129 6.70 -2.88 11.21
CA PHE A 129 7.19 -1.58 11.67
C PHE A 129 8.72 -1.46 11.59
N ALA A 130 9.46 -2.49 11.97
CA ALA A 130 10.93 -2.49 11.86
C ALA A 130 11.40 -2.29 10.41
N ILE A 131 10.76 -2.97 9.46
CA ILE A 131 11.10 -2.84 8.04
C ILE A 131 10.72 -1.46 7.50
N LEU A 132 9.57 -0.91 7.90
CA LEU A 132 9.17 0.45 7.50
C LEU A 132 10.16 1.50 8.04
N MET A 133 10.64 1.36 9.28
CA MET A 133 11.68 2.24 9.82
C MET A 133 12.99 2.14 9.04
N VAL A 134 13.45 0.93 8.75
CA VAL A 134 14.68 0.70 7.97
C VAL A 134 14.56 1.27 6.56
N SER A 135 13.42 1.05 5.90
CA SER A 135 13.19 1.60 4.56
C SER A 135 13.05 3.12 4.57
N GLY A 136 12.40 3.70 5.59
CA GLY A 136 12.34 5.15 5.77
C GLY A 136 13.72 5.78 5.90
N LEU A 137 14.59 5.20 6.77
CA LEU A 137 15.97 5.64 6.90
C LEU A 137 16.77 5.49 5.59
N ALA A 138 16.59 4.38 4.87
CA ALA A 138 17.24 4.18 3.58
C ALA A 138 16.80 5.25 2.56
N VAL A 139 15.51 5.51 2.45
CA VAL A 139 14.94 6.55 1.57
C VAL A 139 15.45 7.93 1.97
N PHE A 140 15.46 8.26 3.28
CA PHE A 140 16.02 9.50 3.79
C PHE A 140 17.45 9.72 3.23
N PHE A 141 18.36 8.77 3.43
CA PHE A 141 19.73 8.91 2.97
C PHE A 141 19.85 8.97 1.45
N LEU A 142 19.07 8.17 0.72
CA LEU A 142 19.10 8.14 -0.75
C LEU A 142 18.64 9.48 -1.37
N PHE A 143 17.62 10.13 -0.80
CA PHE A 143 17.21 11.47 -1.24
C PHE A 143 18.17 12.54 -0.72
N ARG A 144 18.63 12.47 0.52
CA ARG A 144 19.55 13.44 1.11
C ARG A 144 20.88 13.55 0.38
N PHE A 145 21.41 12.42 -0.09
CA PHE A 145 22.65 12.39 -0.87
C PHE A 145 22.44 12.54 -2.38
N GLY A 146 21.23 12.83 -2.82
CA GLY A 146 20.91 13.06 -4.23
C GLY A 146 20.96 11.81 -5.12
N VAL A 147 21.02 10.59 -4.53
CA VAL A 147 20.98 9.33 -5.28
C VAL A 147 19.59 9.15 -5.91
N PHE A 148 18.54 9.49 -5.16
CA PHE A 148 17.17 9.53 -5.66
C PHE A 148 16.67 10.96 -5.76
N SER A 149 15.86 11.22 -6.80
CA SER A 149 15.24 12.52 -7.03
C SER A 149 13.99 12.36 -7.89
N PHE A 150 12.95 13.14 -7.61
CA PHE A 150 11.78 13.24 -8.50
C PHE A 150 12.02 14.18 -9.69
N GLN A 151 13.08 14.95 -9.70
CA GLN A 151 13.50 15.76 -10.86
C GLN A 151 14.17 14.93 -11.96
N SER A 152 14.67 13.73 -11.62
CA SER A 152 15.26 12.82 -12.60
C SER A 152 14.21 12.22 -13.53
N LYS A 153 14.60 11.83 -14.76
CA LYS A 153 13.70 11.18 -15.74
C LYS A 153 13.10 9.89 -15.15
N THR A 154 13.92 9.09 -14.47
CA THR A 154 13.49 7.85 -13.82
C THR A 154 13.31 8.09 -12.31
N LYS A 155 12.13 7.77 -11.78
CA LYS A 155 11.84 7.84 -10.34
C LYS A 155 12.29 6.54 -9.68
N TRP A 156 13.60 6.44 -9.42
CA TRP A 156 14.25 5.21 -8.96
C TRP A 156 13.61 4.60 -7.71
N THR A 157 13.07 5.41 -6.83
CA THR A 157 12.37 4.91 -5.63
C THR A 157 11.19 4.00 -5.99
N PHE A 158 10.39 4.37 -7.00
CA PHE A 158 9.27 3.56 -7.48
C PHE A 158 9.73 2.31 -8.22
N VAL A 159 10.83 2.40 -8.96
CA VAL A 159 11.43 1.23 -9.64
C VAL A 159 11.93 0.22 -8.61
N VAL A 160 12.62 0.66 -7.56
CA VAL A 160 13.11 -0.20 -6.48
C VAL A 160 11.92 -0.83 -5.73
N SER A 161 10.89 -0.05 -5.43
CA SER A 161 9.67 -0.56 -4.83
C SER A 161 9.01 -1.65 -5.70
N ALA A 162 8.90 -1.40 -7.01
CA ALA A 162 8.34 -2.37 -7.96
C ALA A 162 9.14 -3.68 -7.99
N VAL A 163 10.48 -3.61 -7.93
CA VAL A 163 11.34 -4.79 -7.83
C VAL A 163 11.01 -5.61 -6.57
N PHE A 164 10.82 -4.95 -5.42
CA PHE A 164 10.42 -5.67 -4.20
C PHE A 164 9.03 -6.32 -4.33
N TYR A 165 8.07 -5.68 -4.99
CA TYR A 165 6.76 -6.31 -5.27
C TYR A 165 6.89 -7.53 -6.19
N ILE A 166 7.75 -7.46 -7.21
CA ILE A 166 8.05 -8.60 -8.09
C ILE A 166 8.70 -9.74 -7.29
N VAL A 167 9.68 -9.44 -6.44
CA VAL A 167 10.30 -10.44 -5.55
C VAL A 167 9.26 -11.05 -4.62
N ALA A 168 8.38 -10.25 -4.03
CA ALA A 168 7.28 -10.75 -3.19
C ALA A 168 6.34 -11.69 -3.97
N MET A 169 6.03 -11.37 -5.22
CA MET A 169 5.25 -12.24 -6.11
C MET A 169 5.94 -13.60 -6.31
N PHE A 170 7.24 -13.63 -6.60
CA PHE A 170 7.99 -14.89 -6.75
C PHE A 170 8.06 -15.69 -5.44
N LEU A 171 8.18 -15.02 -4.29
CA LEU A 171 8.11 -15.67 -2.98
C LEU A 171 6.74 -16.29 -2.71
N LEU A 172 5.66 -15.63 -3.14
CA LEU A 172 4.30 -16.19 -3.06
C LEU A 172 4.12 -17.38 -4.01
N ILE A 173 4.72 -17.37 -5.22
CA ILE A 173 4.75 -18.54 -6.12
C ILE A 173 5.43 -19.72 -5.43
N LYS A 174 6.58 -19.49 -4.80
CA LYS A 174 7.29 -20.51 -4.03
C LYS A 174 6.42 -21.02 -2.87
N LEU A 175 5.83 -20.12 -2.08
CA LEU A 175 4.93 -20.48 -0.98
C LEU A 175 3.78 -21.35 -1.47
N LYS A 176 3.13 -20.99 -2.58
CA LYS A 176 2.05 -21.77 -3.18
C LYS A 176 2.51 -23.17 -3.60
N ARG A 177 3.75 -23.29 -4.08
CA ARG A 177 4.33 -24.59 -4.45
C ARG A 177 4.58 -25.48 -3.23
N ASP A 178 5.09 -24.88 -2.14
CA ASP A 178 5.50 -25.60 -0.94
C ASP A 178 4.31 -26.08 -0.09
N ILE A 179 3.26 -25.28 0.03
CA ILE A 179 2.12 -25.56 0.93
C ILE A 179 0.78 -25.76 0.21
N GLY A 180 0.75 -25.62 -1.12
CA GLY A 180 -0.49 -25.61 -1.90
C GLY A 180 -1.26 -24.29 -1.78
N GLN A 181 -2.53 -24.33 -2.17
CA GLN A 181 -3.38 -23.15 -2.16
C GLN A 181 -4.18 -23.04 -0.86
N ILE A 182 -4.11 -21.89 -0.24
CA ILE A 182 -4.98 -21.54 0.88
C ILE A 182 -6.30 -21.00 0.33
N ARG A 183 -7.40 -21.54 0.80
CA ARG A 183 -8.75 -21.09 0.47
C ARG A 183 -9.50 -20.79 1.76
N THR A 184 -9.53 -19.55 2.14
CA THR A 184 -10.36 -19.12 3.27
C THR A 184 -11.83 -19.24 2.86
N LYS A 185 -12.61 -20.00 3.64
CA LYS A 185 -14.05 -20.09 3.43
C LYS A 185 -14.66 -18.71 3.67
N ARG A 186 -15.10 -18.07 2.60
CA ARG A 186 -15.75 -16.76 2.65
C ARG A 186 -17.24 -16.93 2.44
N GLU A 187 -18.01 -16.43 3.35
CA GLU A 187 -19.44 -16.28 3.15
C GLU A 187 -19.69 -15.20 2.09
N LYS A 188 -20.81 -15.33 1.38
CA LYS A 188 -21.23 -14.25 0.48
C LYS A 188 -21.35 -12.96 1.27
N PRO A 189 -20.85 -11.84 0.74
CA PRO A 189 -20.90 -10.57 1.43
C PRO A 189 -22.35 -10.21 1.76
N LYS A 190 -22.65 -10.15 3.05
CA LYS A 190 -23.94 -9.67 3.55
C LYS A 190 -23.71 -8.29 4.14
N PHE A 191 -24.38 -7.30 3.61
CA PHE A 191 -24.38 -5.97 4.21
C PHE A 191 -25.30 -6.01 5.43
N ILE A 192 -24.71 -6.13 6.61
CA ILE A 192 -25.45 -6.20 7.86
C ILE A 192 -25.31 -4.85 8.56
N PHE A 193 -26.39 -4.07 8.56
CA PHE A 193 -26.45 -2.83 9.31
C PHE A 193 -27.37 -3.04 10.53
N ARG A 194 -26.78 -2.99 11.72
CA ARG A 194 -27.53 -3.14 13.00
C ARG A 194 -27.58 -1.81 13.71
N LYS A 195 -28.78 -1.41 14.14
CA LYS A 195 -29.00 -0.13 14.84
C LYS A 195 -28.21 -0.05 16.16
N GLU A 196 -27.99 -1.20 16.83
CA GLU A 196 -27.22 -1.28 18.08
C GLU A 196 -25.77 -0.83 17.90
N TYR A 197 -25.22 -0.87 16.67
CA TYR A 197 -23.85 -0.47 16.35
C TYR A 197 -23.75 0.93 15.73
N THR A 198 -24.79 1.75 15.78
CA THR A 198 -24.79 3.10 15.17
C THR A 198 -23.64 3.96 15.67
N TYR A 199 -23.39 3.99 16.98
CA TYR A 199 -22.26 4.75 17.55
C TYR A 199 -20.90 4.20 17.10
N TYR A 200 -20.77 2.90 16.99
CA TYR A 200 -19.54 2.28 16.45
C TYR A 200 -19.30 2.71 15.01
N TYR A 201 -20.31 2.69 14.15
CA TYR A 201 -20.19 3.14 12.76
C TYR A 201 -19.80 4.61 12.69
N LEU A 202 -20.44 5.47 13.50
CA LEU A 202 -20.08 6.89 13.57
C LEU A 202 -18.62 7.07 14.00
N LEU A 203 -18.20 6.41 15.07
CA LEU A 203 -16.81 6.48 15.55
C LEU A 203 -15.83 5.94 14.51
N ALA A 204 -16.15 4.87 13.80
CA ALA A 204 -15.31 4.33 12.73
C ALA A 204 -15.11 5.32 11.58
N VAL A 205 -16.18 6.02 11.18
CA VAL A 205 -16.12 7.07 10.15
C VAL A 205 -15.27 8.24 10.64
N VAL A 206 -15.52 8.76 11.83
CA VAL A 206 -14.77 9.89 12.42
C VAL A 206 -13.28 9.54 12.54
N PHE A 207 -12.96 8.35 13.03
CA PHE A 207 -11.58 7.85 13.13
C PHE A 207 -10.93 7.74 11.74
N GLY A 208 -11.64 7.22 10.74
CA GLY A 208 -11.17 7.13 9.37
C GLY A 208 -10.84 8.50 8.78
N VAL A 209 -11.74 9.48 8.97
CA VAL A 209 -11.53 10.87 8.53
C VAL A 209 -10.32 11.49 9.22
N GLN A 210 -10.24 11.40 10.55
CA GLN A 210 -9.10 11.92 11.33
C GLN A 210 -7.77 11.33 10.85
N LYS A 211 -7.72 9.99 10.70
CA LYS A 211 -6.53 9.30 10.21
C LYS A 211 -6.12 9.81 8.83
N GLN A 212 -7.07 9.94 7.90
CA GLN A 212 -6.79 10.39 6.54
C GLN A 212 -6.30 11.83 6.50
N VAL A 213 -6.90 12.72 7.28
CA VAL A 213 -6.43 14.10 7.41
C VAL A 213 -4.98 14.14 7.87
N MET A 214 -4.62 13.39 8.91
CA MET A 214 -3.26 13.38 9.44
C MET A 214 -2.25 12.77 8.46
N LEU A 215 -2.59 11.66 7.80
CA LEU A 215 -1.66 10.95 6.91
C LEU A 215 -1.47 11.65 5.54
N VAL A 216 -2.48 12.38 5.07
CA VAL A 216 -2.46 13.04 3.75
C VAL A 216 -2.05 14.50 3.87
N PHE A 217 -2.77 15.26 4.70
CA PHE A 217 -2.57 16.70 4.79
C PHE A 217 -1.47 17.11 5.78
N GLY A 218 -1.12 16.27 6.76
CA GLY A 218 0.03 16.52 7.61
C GLY A 218 1.33 16.67 6.81
N PRO A 219 1.77 15.63 6.07
CA PRO A 219 2.92 15.76 5.18
C PRO A 219 2.75 16.84 4.11
N TRP A 220 1.54 17.02 3.58
CA TRP A 220 1.27 18.03 2.56
C TRP A 220 1.53 19.47 3.07
N VAL A 221 1.10 19.81 4.27
CA VAL A 221 1.38 21.13 4.88
C VAL A 221 2.88 21.36 5.01
N LEU A 222 3.65 20.35 5.44
CA LEU A 222 5.10 20.45 5.53
C LEU A 222 5.74 20.71 4.15
N ILE A 223 5.25 20.07 3.10
CA ILE A 223 5.76 20.22 1.73
C ILE A 223 5.36 21.58 1.16
N GLU A 224 4.07 21.92 1.20
CA GLU A 224 3.54 23.12 0.51
C GLU A 224 3.86 24.40 1.25
N THR A 225 3.75 24.42 2.59
CA THR A 225 3.91 25.63 3.40
C THR A 225 5.35 25.84 3.87
N LEU A 226 6.05 24.76 4.22
CA LEU A 226 7.41 24.81 4.78
C LEU A 226 8.49 24.38 3.78
N GLY A 227 8.11 23.99 2.56
CA GLY A 227 9.05 23.59 1.50
C GLY A 227 9.89 22.34 1.84
N GLN A 228 9.37 21.47 2.72
CA GLN A 228 10.13 20.30 3.16
C GLN A 228 10.25 19.24 2.06
N GLY A 229 11.46 18.72 1.88
CA GLY A 229 11.76 17.68 0.93
C GLY A 229 11.41 16.28 1.43
N VAL A 230 11.57 15.29 0.54
CA VAL A 230 11.34 13.86 0.84
C VAL A 230 12.11 13.41 2.07
N ASP A 231 13.36 13.84 2.21
CA ASP A 231 14.25 13.50 3.32
C ASP A 231 13.65 13.86 4.70
N THR A 232 12.89 14.94 4.80
CA THR A 232 12.21 15.31 6.05
C THR A 232 10.90 14.55 6.25
N ILE A 233 10.17 14.29 5.18
CA ILE A 233 8.81 13.70 5.25
C ILE A 233 8.83 12.21 5.61
N VAL A 234 9.88 11.48 5.26
CA VAL A 234 9.98 10.03 5.50
C VAL A 234 10.49 9.63 6.89
N LEU A 235 10.92 10.61 7.70
CA LEU A 235 11.32 10.41 9.10
C LEU A 235 10.17 10.55 10.06
#